data_c8a3d651d00d4cdc8c2e0c06547f91a3
#
_entry.id   c8a3d651d00d4cdc8c2e0c06547f91a3
#
_cell.length_a   1.000
_cell.length_b   1.000
_cell.length_c   1.000
_cell.angle_alpha   90.00
_cell.angle_beta   90.00
_cell.angle_gamma   90.00
#
_symmetry.space_group_name_H-M   'P 1'
#
loop_
_entity.id
_entity.type
_entity.pdbx_description
1 polymer ?
#
loop_
_entity_poly.entity_id
_entity_poly.type
_entity_poly.pdbx_seq_one_letter_code
_entity_poly.pdbx_strand_id
1 'polypeptide(L)'
;NYEIQTAVFRIPVCKRGVGKFMEKWMKQLEKEMHAAFEKAGYDPSYGKVTLSNRPDLCEYQCNGAMAGAKTYRKAPIMIAGDVTEQLKDSPVFESVEAVNPGFINLKLSKEFLKSYLQEMYQDENLSLQKTSSPKTIIIDYGGPNVAKPLHVGHLRSAIIGESIKRIGRKLGHKMIGDVHLGDWGLQMGLIITEVRHRQPDLVYFQEDYQGEYPKEAP
;
A
#
# COMPACT_ATOMS: atom_id res chain seq x y z
N ASN A 1 -7.67 -21.95 23.43
CA ASN A 1 -8.80 -21.16 22.90
C ASN A 1 -8.22 -20.05 22.05
N TYR A 2 -8.16 -20.29 20.73
CA TYR A 2 -7.83 -19.25 19.76
C TYR A 2 -9.17 -18.64 19.32
N GLU A 3 -9.45 -17.42 19.73
CA GLU A 3 -10.52 -16.63 19.14
C GLU A 3 -10.15 -16.29 17.70
N ILE A 4 -10.78 -16.97 16.75
CA ILE A 4 -10.73 -16.60 15.34
C ILE A 4 -11.68 -15.42 15.18
N GLN A 5 -11.15 -14.21 15.29
CA GLN A 5 -11.85 -13.03 14.84
C GLN A 5 -11.86 -13.06 13.30
N THR A 6 -12.99 -13.41 12.73
CA THR A 6 -13.28 -13.26 11.30
C THR A 6 -13.28 -11.76 11.00
N ALA A 7 -12.10 -11.20 10.72
CA ALA A 7 -12.00 -9.85 10.24
C ALA A 7 -12.52 -9.83 8.80
N VAL A 8 -13.80 -9.50 8.61
CA VAL A 8 -14.29 -9.02 7.34
C VAL A 8 -13.49 -7.76 7.03
N PHE A 9 -12.49 -7.90 6.19
CA PHE A 9 -11.68 -6.81 5.70
C PHE A 9 -12.59 -5.86 4.90
N ARG A 10 -13.24 -4.93 5.58
CA ARG A 10 -13.45 -3.61 4.99
C ARG A 10 -12.03 -3.06 4.86
N ILE A 11 -11.48 -3.12 3.65
CA ILE A 11 -10.30 -2.35 3.32
C ILE A 11 -10.71 -0.89 3.59
N PRO A 12 -10.33 -0.28 4.71
CA PRO A 12 -10.35 1.16 4.73
C PRO A 12 -9.38 1.50 3.61
N VAL A 13 -9.82 2.25 2.62
CA VAL A 13 -8.91 2.92 1.70
C VAL A 13 -7.95 3.64 2.62
N CYS A 14 -6.87 2.96 2.92
CA CYS A 14 -5.96 3.38 3.96
C CYS A 14 -5.19 4.55 3.39
N LYS A 15 -5.71 5.76 3.62
CA LYS A 15 -4.92 7.00 3.48
C LYS A 15 -3.57 6.90 4.22
N ARG A 16 -3.39 5.92 5.11
CA ARG A 16 -2.14 5.60 5.83
C ARG A 16 -1.20 4.65 5.07
N GLY A 17 -1.66 3.85 4.13
CA GLY A 17 -0.80 2.90 3.39
C GLY A 17 -0.02 3.57 2.27
N VAL A 18 -0.62 4.53 1.59
CA VAL A 18 0.07 5.40 0.61
C VAL A 18 1.09 6.31 1.32
N GLY A 19 0.81 6.70 2.58
CA GLY A 19 1.70 7.54 3.37
C GLY A 19 3.09 6.94 3.65
N LYS A 20 3.23 5.64 3.83
CA LYS A 20 4.55 5.04 4.13
C LYS A 20 5.47 4.94 2.91
N PHE A 21 4.92 4.79 1.72
CA PHE A 21 5.69 4.80 0.48
C PHE A 21 6.25 6.21 0.19
N MET A 22 5.48 7.25 0.52
CA MET A 22 5.87 8.65 0.40
C MET A 22 6.69 9.16 1.60
N GLU A 23 6.89 8.35 2.64
CA GLU A 23 7.51 8.80 3.90
C GLU A 23 8.96 9.30 3.72
N LYS A 24 9.77 8.60 2.93
CA LYS A 24 11.18 9.01 2.71
C LYS A 24 11.25 10.31 1.92
N TRP A 25 10.50 10.39 0.85
CA TRP A 25 10.37 11.54 -0.01
C TRP A 25 9.75 12.74 0.74
N MET A 26 8.57 12.56 1.35
CA MET A 26 7.91 13.62 2.11
C MET A 26 8.76 14.12 3.28
N LYS A 27 9.46 13.24 3.99
CA LYS A 27 10.39 13.64 5.06
C LYS A 27 11.54 14.49 4.54
N GLN A 28 12.02 14.23 3.33
CA GLN A 28 13.07 15.05 2.73
C GLN A 28 12.53 16.44 2.39
N LEU A 29 11.32 16.54 1.81
CA LEU A 29 10.68 17.83 1.55
C LEU A 29 10.41 18.60 2.84
N GLU A 30 9.89 17.92 3.88
CA GLU A 30 9.67 18.54 5.20
C GLU A 30 10.99 19.01 5.83
N LYS A 31 12.08 18.25 5.69
CA LYS A 31 13.39 18.66 6.18
C LYS A 31 13.88 19.96 5.53
N GLU A 32 13.73 20.10 4.21
CA GLU A 32 14.06 21.34 3.50
C GLU A 32 13.18 22.50 3.98
N MET A 33 11.87 22.25 4.14
CA MET A 33 10.94 23.28 4.63
C MET A 33 11.22 23.67 6.07
N HIS A 34 11.50 22.71 6.97
CA HIS A 34 11.89 23.01 8.36
C HIS A 34 13.14 23.88 8.41
N ALA A 35 14.16 23.54 7.63
CA ALA A 35 15.39 24.34 7.56
C ALA A 35 15.14 25.75 7.00
N ALA A 36 14.21 25.89 6.04
CA ALA A 36 13.85 27.19 5.48
C ALA A 36 13.10 28.08 6.49
N PHE A 37 12.14 27.51 7.24
CA PHE A 37 11.48 28.24 8.32
C PHE A 37 12.46 28.68 9.39
N GLU A 38 13.37 27.82 9.83
CA GLU A 38 14.39 28.12 10.82
C GLU A 38 15.32 29.26 10.34
N LYS A 39 15.82 29.18 9.08
CA LYS A 39 16.68 30.22 8.50
C LYS A 39 15.94 31.56 8.37
N ALA A 40 14.65 31.53 8.11
CA ALA A 40 13.81 32.74 8.06
C ALA A 40 13.44 33.28 9.45
N GLY A 41 13.88 32.63 10.55
CA GLY A 41 13.61 33.06 11.93
C GLY A 41 12.24 32.62 12.45
N TYR A 42 11.65 31.58 11.86
CA TYR A 42 10.36 31.03 12.26
C TYR A 42 10.53 29.62 12.82
N ASP A 43 9.53 29.16 13.60
CA ASP A 43 9.52 27.82 14.17
C ASP A 43 9.48 26.75 13.05
N PRO A 44 10.43 25.81 12.99
CA PRO A 44 10.48 24.74 12.00
C PRO A 44 9.22 23.88 11.94
N SER A 45 8.48 23.77 13.05
CA SER A 45 7.26 22.95 13.13
C SER A 45 6.16 23.38 12.13
N TYR A 46 6.23 24.61 11.64
CA TYR A 46 5.34 25.10 10.59
C TYR A 46 5.68 24.56 9.19
N GLY A 47 6.86 23.98 9.01
CA GLY A 47 7.33 23.44 7.71
C GLY A 47 6.66 22.15 7.24
N LYS A 48 5.43 21.88 7.62
CA LYS A 48 4.67 20.69 7.22
C LYS A 48 4.27 20.75 5.76
N VAL A 49 4.60 19.70 5.00
CA VAL A 49 4.31 19.58 3.57
C VAL A 49 3.15 18.63 3.33
N THR A 50 2.26 18.98 2.44
CA THR A 50 1.12 18.14 2.01
C THR A 50 1.03 18.09 0.50
N LEU A 51 0.36 17.07 -0.04
CA LEU A 51 -0.01 17.07 -1.45
C LEU A 51 -0.94 18.24 -1.74
N SER A 52 -0.71 18.90 -2.87
CA SER A 52 -1.60 19.97 -3.31
C SER A 52 -2.96 19.43 -3.74
N ASN A 53 -4.01 20.16 -3.42
CA ASN A 53 -5.36 19.90 -3.96
C ASN A 53 -5.52 20.44 -5.40
N ARG A 54 -4.54 21.18 -5.90
CA ARG A 54 -4.49 21.79 -7.23
C ARG A 54 -3.22 21.34 -7.95
N PRO A 55 -3.18 20.08 -8.45
CA PRO A 55 -2.01 19.51 -9.12
C PRO A 55 -1.64 20.24 -10.42
N ASP A 56 -2.58 21.01 -10.97
CA ASP A 56 -2.38 21.92 -12.09
C ASP A 56 -1.46 23.12 -11.78
N LEU A 57 -1.39 23.52 -10.49
CA LEU A 57 -0.57 24.64 -10.03
C LEU A 57 0.74 24.19 -9.40
N CYS A 58 0.70 23.19 -8.54
CA CYS A 58 1.85 22.67 -7.83
C CYS A 58 1.61 21.23 -7.37
N GLU A 59 2.68 20.49 -7.14
CA GLU A 59 2.61 19.10 -6.67
C GLU A 59 2.43 19.03 -5.15
N TYR A 60 3.12 19.90 -4.44
CA TYR A 60 3.13 19.98 -2.98
C TYR A 60 2.85 21.38 -2.48
N GLN A 61 2.39 21.45 -1.25
CA GLN A 61 2.01 22.70 -0.62
C GLN A 61 2.34 22.72 0.86
N CYS A 62 2.82 23.86 1.37
CA CYS A 62 2.98 24.12 2.79
C CYS A 62 2.07 25.27 3.21
N ASN A 63 1.32 25.03 4.30
CA ASN A 63 0.35 25.99 4.85
C ASN A 63 0.83 26.64 6.16
N GLY A 64 2.09 26.40 6.54
CA GLY A 64 2.63 26.81 7.83
C GLY A 64 2.69 28.31 8.03
N ALA A 65 2.87 29.09 6.97
CA ALA A 65 2.87 30.55 7.08
C ALA A 65 1.55 31.09 7.59
N MET A 66 0.41 30.50 7.21
CA MET A 66 -0.90 30.87 7.75
C MET A 66 -1.05 30.51 9.21
N ALA A 67 -0.54 29.35 9.63
CA ALA A 67 -0.57 28.92 11.02
C ALA A 67 0.33 29.80 11.91
N GLY A 68 1.51 30.22 11.43
CA GLY A 68 2.44 31.08 12.14
C GLY A 68 2.05 32.56 12.20
N ALA A 69 1.18 33.04 11.30
CA ALA A 69 0.85 34.46 11.16
C ALA A 69 0.39 35.12 12.46
N LYS A 70 -0.43 34.41 13.24
CA LYS A 70 -0.95 34.90 14.52
C LYS A 70 0.17 34.99 15.59
N THR A 71 1.05 34.01 15.61
CA THR A 71 2.18 33.94 16.56
C THR A 71 3.19 35.06 16.31
N TYR A 72 3.52 35.30 15.04
CA TYR A 72 4.53 36.30 14.66
C TYR A 72 3.92 37.68 14.37
N ARG A 73 2.59 37.83 14.49
CA ARG A 73 1.87 39.10 14.19
C ARG A 73 2.26 39.69 12.81
N LYS A 74 2.44 38.83 11.83
CA LYS A 74 2.88 39.17 10.49
C LYS A 74 1.90 38.60 9.46
N ALA A 75 1.70 39.30 8.35
CA ALA A 75 0.83 38.81 7.31
C ALA A 75 1.34 37.45 6.78
N PRO A 76 0.47 36.43 6.60
CA PRO A 76 0.90 35.11 6.16
C PRO A 76 1.73 35.13 4.87
N ILE A 77 1.34 35.96 3.93
CA ILE A 77 2.05 36.10 2.63
C ILE A 77 3.49 36.61 2.81
N MET A 78 3.74 37.46 3.80
CA MET A 78 5.10 37.92 4.10
C MET A 78 5.95 36.81 4.69
N ILE A 79 5.39 36.02 5.63
CA ILE A 79 6.09 34.83 6.17
C ILE A 79 6.39 33.84 5.05
N ALA A 80 5.39 33.58 4.17
CA ALA A 80 5.59 32.72 3.02
C ALA A 80 6.70 33.25 2.09
N GLY A 81 6.76 34.56 1.84
CA GLY A 81 7.82 35.21 1.07
C GLY A 81 9.21 35.03 1.67
N ASP A 82 9.33 35.29 2.98
CA ASP A 82 10.62 35.11 3.69
C ASP A 82 11.14 33.67 3.61
N VAL A 83 10.21 32.68 3.74
CA VAL A 83 10.56 31.25 3.67
C VAL A 83 10.90 30.84 2.24
N THR A 84 10.16 31.31 1.22
CA THR A 84 10.44 30.98 -0.19
C THR A 84 11.81 31.51 -0.62
N GLU A 85 12.23 32.66 -0.09
CA GLU A 85 13.56 33.21 -0.36
C GLU A 85 14.68 32.27 0.09
N GLN A 86 14.50 31.55 1.21
CA GLN A 86 15.48 30.60 1.72
C GLN A 86 15.54 29.29 0.91
N LEU A 87 14.58 29.05 0.02
CA LEU A 87 14.49 27.82 -0.78
C LEU A 87 14.89 28.03 -2.25
N LYS A 88 15.22 29.26 -2.67
CA LYS A 88 15.56 29.57 -4.07
C LYS A 88 16.71 28.74 -4.63
N ASP A 89 17.69 28.43 -3.80
CA ASP A 89 18.89 27.67 -4.18
C ASP A 89 18.81 26.19 -3.84
N SER A 90 17.63 25.71 -3.40
CA SER A 90 17.47 24.30 -3.06
C SER A 90 17.42 23.44 -4.33
N PRO A 91 18.28 22.42 -4.48
CA PRO A 91 18.27 21.54 -5.65
C PRO A 91 17.04 20.63 -5.71
N VAL A 92 16.25 20.59 -4.64
CA VAL A 92 15.06 19.75 -4.54
C VAL A 92 13.89 20.31 -5.33
N PHE A 93 13.80 21.64 -5.44
CA PHE A 93 12.66 22.31 -6.04
C PHE A 93 13.03 22.95 -7.38
N GLU A 94 12.16 22.80 -8.37
CA GLU A 94 12.20 23.53 -9.63
C GLU A 94 11.63 24.94 -9.45
N SER A 95 10.55 25.07 -8.68
CA SER A 95 9.97 26.36 -8.29
C SER A 95 9.36 26.32 -6.90
N VAL A 96 9.48 27.45 -6.22
CA VAL A 96 8.87 27.69 -4.90
C VAL A 96 8.20 29.04 -4.93
N GLU A 97 6.89 29.08 -4.75
CA GLU A 97 6.10 30.30 -4.89
C GLU A 97 5.23 30.57 -3.66
N ALA A 98 5.30 31.81 -3.15
CA ALA A 98 4.39 32.30 -2.12
C ALA A 98 3.09 32.81 -2.80
N VAL A 99 1.96 32.21 -2.43
CA VAL A 99 0.65 32.50 -3.01
C VAL A 99 -0.33 32.93 -1.91
N ASN A 100 -1.14 33.96 -2.21
CA ASN A 100 -2.15 34.45 -1.28
C ASN A 100 -3.14 33.34 -0.86
N PRO A 101 -3.55 33.28 0.43
CA PRO A 101 -3.22 34.23 1.51
C PRO A 101 -1.92 33.92 2.28
N GLY A 102 -1.16 32.89 1.92
CA GLY A 102 0.08 32.49 2.59
C GLY A 102 0.41 31.02 2.34
N PHE A 103 -0.01 30.50 1.20
CA PHE A 103 0.43 29.18 0.73
C PHE A 103 1.84 29.24 0.15
N ILE A 104 2.61 28.21 0.38
CA ILE A 104 3.88 27.99 -0.31
C ILE A 104 3.70 26.81 -1.26
N ASN A 105 3.66 27.07 -2.54
CA ASN A 105 3.54 26.08 -3.60
C ASN A 105 4.92 25.58 -3.99
N LEU A 106 5.05 24.25 -4.12
CA LEU A 106 6.31 23.57 -4.38
C LEU A 106 6.19 22.69 -5.62
N LYS A 107 7.13 22.85 -6.56
CA LYS A 107 7.36 21.92 -7.66
C LYS A 107 8.72 21.29 -7.52
N LEU A 108 8.82 19.98 -7.77
CA LEU A 108 10.06 19.24 -7.64
C LEU A 108 10.95 19.40 -8.87
N SER A 109 12.25 19.46 -8.65
CA SER A 109 13.21 19.50 -9.76
C SER A 109 13.30 18.14 -10.44
N LYS A 110 13.53 18.15 -11.76
CA LYS A 110 13.70 16.92 -12.55
C LYS A 110 14.94 16.14 -12.12
N GLU A 111 15.97 16.86 -11.74
CA GLU A 111 17.24 16.29 -11.26
C GLU A 111 17.05 15.56 -9.93
N PHE A 112 16.29 16.12 -9.01
CA PHE A 112 15.91 15.47 -7.76
C PHE A 112 15.10 14.21 -8.03
N LEU A 113 14.09 14.29 -8.89
CA LEU A 113 13.27 13.15 -9.29
C LEU A 113 14.11 12.03 -9.91
N LYS A 114 15.02 12.40 -10.82
CA LYS A 114 15.92 11.45 -11.48
C LYS A 114 16.83 10.72 -10.48
N SER A 115 17.48 11.47 -9.58
CA SER A 115 18.36 10.86 -8.57
C SER A 115 17.59 9.97 -7.59
N TYR A 116 16.39 10.38 -7.19
CA TYR A 116 15.53 9.56 -6.34
C TYR A 116 15.10 8.25 -7.02
N LEU A 117 14.72 8.31 -8.31
CA LEU A 117 14.36 7.13 -9.10
C LEU A 117 15.55 6.20 -9.30
N GLN A 118 16.75 6.74 -9.50
CA GLN A 118 17.98 5.94 -9.61
C GLN A 118 18.29 5.22 -8.29
N GLU A 119 18.19 5.91 -7.16
CA GLU A 119 18.36 5.30 -5.83
C GLU A 119 17.34 4.18 -5.61
N MET A 120 16.08 4.46 -5.96
CA MET A 120 15.00 3.47 -5.83
C MET A 120 15.23 2.23 -6.71
N TYR A 121 15.76 2.42 -7.92
CA TYR A 121 16.04 1.32 -8.84
C TYR A 121 17.21 0.44 -8.39
N GLN A 122 18.19 1.02 -7.68
CA GLN A 122 19.33 0.27 -7.14
C GLN A 122 19.01 -0.50 -5.86
N ASP A 123 17.92 -0.16 -5.18
CA ASP A 123 17.47 -0.85 -3.98
C ASP A 123 16.56 -2.04 -4.34
N GLU A 124 16.94 -3.26 -3.98
CA GLU A 124 16.10 -4.46 -4.17
C GLU A 124 14.69 -4.34 -3.60
N ASN A 125 14.53 -3.52 -2.57
CA ASN A 125 13.24 -3.21 -1.97
C ASN A 125 12.53 -2.01 -2.60
N LEU A 126 13.08 -1.41 -3.66
CA LEU A 126 12.54 -0.23 -4.31
C LEU A 126 12.27 0.93 -3.31
N SER A 127 13.19 1.16 -2.41
CA SER A 127 13.10 2.13 -1.30
C SER A 127 11.93 1.91 -0.33
N LEU A 128 11.30 0.72 -0.38
CA LEU A 128 10.27 0.32 0.58
C LEU A 128 10.89 0.03 1.94
N GLN A 129 10.47 0.75 2.96
CA GLN A 129 10.88 0.47 4.32
C GLN A 129 10.08 -0.71 4.87
N LYS A 130 10.78 -1.74 5.35
CA LYS A 130 10.15 -2.83 6.09
C LYS A 130 9.60 -2.29 7.42
N THR A 131 8.47 -2.85 7.84
CA THR A 131 7.87 -2.47 9.13
C THR A 131 8.78 -2.84 10.30
N SER A 132 8.88 -1.95 11.28
CA SER A 132 9.56 -2.22 12.56
C SER A 132 8.75 -3.13 13.49
N SER A 133 7.47 -3.34 13.18
CA SER A 133 6.55 -4.20 13.94
C SER A 133 5.89 -5.23 13.03
N PRO A 134 6.60 -6.31 12.64
CA PRO A 134 6.08 -7.35 11.79
C PRO A 134 4.88 -8.05 12.44
N LYS A 135 3.86 -8.32 11.63
CA LYS A 135 2.67 -9.09 12.04
C LYS A 135 2.61 -10.40 11.28
N THR A 136 2.02 -11.42 11.86
CA THR A 136 1.57 -12.61 11.15
C THR A 136 0.17 -12.34 10.62
N ILE A 137 -0.01 -12.43 9.31
CA ILE A 137 -1.28 -12.14 8.62
C ILE A 137 -1.64 -13.36 7.78
N ILE A 138 -2.83 -13.88 7.99
CA ILE A 138 -3.40 -14.97 7.20
C ILE A 138 -4.35 -14.33 6.18
N ILE A 139 -4.24 -14.76 4.93
CA ILE A 139 -5.12 -14.34 3.85
C ILE A 139 -5.73 -15.60 3.24
N ASP A 140 -7.04 -15.70 3.33
CA ASP A 140 -7.83 -16.70 2.60
C ASP A 140 -8.25 -16.11 1.25
N TYR A 141 -7.90 -16.80 0.16
CA TYR A 141 -8.19 -16.33 -1.20
C TYR A 141 -8.19 -17.48 -2.19
N GLY A 142 -8.90 -17.27 -3.29
CA GLY A 142 -8.93 -18.22 -4.41
C GLY A 142 -10.03 -19.26 -4.31
N GLY A 143 -10.18 -19.95 -3.22
CA GLY A 143 -11.22 -20.91 -2.81
C GLY A 143 -12.14 -21.51 -3.88
N PRO A 144 -11.66 -22.13 -4.99
CA PRO A 144 -12.53 -22.70 -6.00
C PRO A 144 -13.16 -23.99 -5.49
N ASN A 145 -14.32 -24.34 -6.07
CA ASN A 145 -14.91 -25.65 -5.85
C ASN A 145 -14.25 -26.65 -6.81
N VAL A 146 -13.71 -27.75 -6.29
CA VAL A 146 -13.02 -28.79 -7.06
C VAL A 146 -13.91 -29.51 -8.05
N ALA A 147 -15.22 -29.50 -7.78
CA ALA A 147 -16.22 -30.14 -8.65
C ALA A 147 -16.69 -29.25 -9.82
N LYS A 148 -16.09 -28.08 -10.01
CA LYS A 148 -16.45 -27.15 -11.09
C LYS A 148 -15.25 -26.71 -11.89
N PRO A 149 -15.39 -26.52 -13.21
CA PRO A 149 -14.36 -25.90 -14.02
C PRO A 149 -14.03 -24.48 -13.51
N LEU A 150 -12.75 -24.15 -13.53
CA LEU A 150 -12.30 -22.79 -13.21
C LEU A 150 -12.78 -21.81 -14.28
N HIS A 151 -13.15 -20.62 -13.85
CA HIS A 151 -13.48 -19.51 -14.73
C HIS A 151 -12.85 -18.19 -14.24
N VAL A 152 -12.97 -17.13 -15.04
CA VAL A 152 -12.35 -15.82 -14.79
C VAL A 152 -12.68 -15.24 -13.40
N GLY A 153 -13.84 -15.56 -12.84
CA GLY A 153 -14.19 -15.12 -11.48
C GLY A 153 -13.27 -15.68 -10.40
N HIS A 154 -12.82 -16.92 -10.53
CA HIS A 154 -11.84 -17.52 -9.62
C HIS A 154 -10.45 -16.86 -9.76
N LEU A 155 -10.04 -16.56 -11.00
CA LEU A 155 -8.78 -15.88 -11.28
C LEU A 155 -8.68 -14.53 -10.59
N ARG A 156 -9.78 -13.76 -10.59
CA ARG A 156 -9.84 -12.44 -9.94
C ARG A 156 -9.51 -12.53 -8.45
N SER A 157 -10.16 -13.42 -7.73
CA SER A 157 -9.92 -13.64 -6.30
C SER A 157 -8.48 -14.08 -6.02
N ALA A 158 -7.97 -15.03 -6.81
CA ALA A 158 -6.61 -15.55 -6.68
C ALA A 158 -5.56 -14.45 -6.89
N ILE A 159 -5.69 -13.64 -7.95
CA ILE A 159 -4.72 -12.57 -8.25
C ILE A 159 -4.73 -11.50 -7.16
N ILE A 160 -5.90 -11.08 -6.69
CA ILE A 160 -6.01 -10.06 -5.64
C ILE A 160 -5.35 -10.55 -4.36
N GLY A 161 -5.69 -11.76 -3.89
CA GLY A 161 -5.14 -12.32 -2.66
C GLY A 161 -3.63 -12.54 -2.74
N GLU A 162 -3.13 -13.11 -3.83
CA GLU A 162 -1.70 -13.29 -4.04
C GLU A 162 -0.94 -11.95 -4.10
N SER A 163 -1.52 -10.93 -4.75
CA SER A 163 -0.92 -9.59 -4.80
C SER A 163 -0.80 -8.98 -3.40
N ILE A 164 -1.86 -9.06 -2.59
CA ILE A 164 -1.85 -8.57 -1.20
C ILE A 164 -0.80 -9.33 -0.38
N LYS A 165 -0.73 -10.65 -0.54
CA LYS A 165 0.27 -11.49 0.15
C LYS A 165 1.69 -11.06 -0.22
N ARG A 166 1.99 -10.86 -1.49
CA ARG A 166 3.32 -10.41 -1.96
C ARG A 166 3.67 -9.03 -1.42
N ILE A 167 2.73 -8.08 -1.46
CA ILE A 167 2.91 -6.74 -0.89
C ILE A 167 3.22 -6.83 0.60
N GLY A 168 2.44 -7.61 1.36
CA GLY A 168 2.66 -7.78 2.79
C GLY A 168 4.04 -8.37 3.12
N ARG A 169 4.50 -9.37 2.34
CA ARG A 169 5.86 -9.93 2.48
C ARG A 169 6.94 -8.89 2.18
N LYS A 170 6.77 -8.12 1.12
CA LYS A 170 7.71 -7.05 0.75
C LYS A 170 7.83 -5.98 1.84
N LEU A 171 6.72 -5.69 2.53
CA LEU A 171 6.66 -4.76 3.67
C LEU A 171 7.19 -5.36 4.98
N GLY A 172 7.63 -6.62 4.99
CA GLY A 172 8.25 -7.28 6.13
C GLY A 172 7.28 -7.98 7.07
N HIS A 173 6.02 -8.19 6.68
CA HIS A 173 5.06 -9.01 7.44
C HIS A 173 5.25 -10.50 7.14
N LYS A 174 4.93 -11.37 8.11
CA LYS A 174 4.79 -12.81 7.88
C LYS A 174 3.42 -13.08 7.27
N MET A 175 3.39 -13.37 5.97
CA MET A 175 2.15 -13.61 5.24
C MET A 175 1.94 -15.11 5.02
N ILE A 176 0.82 -15.63 5.46
CA ILE A 176 0.36 -17.00 5.24
C ILE A 176 -0.81 -16.91 4.27
N GLY A 177 -0.69 -17.57 3.11
CA GLY A 177 -1.81 -17.72 2.19
C GLY A 177 -2.54 -19.01 2.50
N ASP A 178 -3.83 -18.94 2.65
CA ASP A 178 -4.72 -20.08 2.75
C ASP A 178 -5.61 -20.13 1.51
N VAL A 179 -5.66 -21.29 0.88
CA VAL A 179 -6.53 -21.53 -0.28
C VAL A 179 -7.45 -22.67 0.11
N HIS A 180 -8.61 -22.31 0.62
CA HIS A 180 -9.61 -23.28 1.04
C HIS A 180 -10.41 -23.76 -0.17
N LEU A 181 -10.24 -25.02 -0.53
CA LEU A 181 -10.98 -25.63 -1.63
C LEU A 181 -12.35 -26.13 -1.17
N GLY A 182 -13.38 -25.80 -1.94
CA GLY A 182 -14.71 -26.35 -1.70
C GLY A 182 -14.82 -27.74 -2.29
N ASP A 183 -14.68 -28.77 -1.49
CA ASP A 183 -14.76 -30.17 -1.90
C ASP A 183 -15.98 -30.91 -1.36
N TRP A 184 -16.70 -30.30 -0.44
CA TRP A 184 -17.92 -30.85 0.17
C TRP A 184 -19.18 -30.18 -0.41
N GLY A 185 -20.27 -30.97 -0.47
CA GLY A 185 -21.58 -30.46 -0.82
C GLY A 185 -22.28 -31.27 -1.93
N LEU A 186 -23.48 -30.82 -2.31
CA LEU A 186 -24.36 -31.49 -3.28
C LEU A 186 -23.64 -31.84 -4.59
N GLN A 187 -22.80 -30.94 -5.11
CA GLN A 187 -22.13 -31.14 -6.39
C GLN A 187 -21.10 -32.29 -6.33
N MET A 188 -20.34 -32.38 -5.26
CA MET A 188 -19.41 -33.48 -5.06
C MET A 188 -20.19 -34.80 -4.86
N GLY A 189 -21.27 -34.76 -4.09
CA GLY A 189 -22.18 -35.90 -3.95
C GLY A 189 -22.75 -36.40 -5.27
N LEU A 190 -23.17 -35.49 -6.16
CA LEU A 190 -23.64 -35.83 -7.50
C LEU A 190 -22.54 -36.46 -8.36
N ILE A 191 -21.34 -35.94 -8.34
CA ILE A 191 -20.18 -36.51 -9.06
C ILE A 191 -19.88 -37.92 -8.55
N ILE A 192 -19.76 -38.10 -7.25
CA ILE A 192 -19.50 -39.42 -6.64
C ILE A 192 -20.58 -40.42 -7.04
N THR A 193 -21.84 -40.01 -7.01
CA THR A 193 -22.97 -40.85 -7.40
C THR A 193 -22.89 -41.24 -8.88
N GLU A 194 -22.58 -40.28 -9.76
CA GLU A 194 -22.48 -40.55 -11.20
C GLU A 194 -21.25 -41.43 -11.53
N VAL A 195 -20.10 -41.21 -10.87
CA VAL A 195 -18.91 -42.07 -11.02
C VAL A 195 -19.23 -43.48 -10.56
N ARG A 196 -19.89 -43.65 -9.39
CA ARG A 196 -20.31 -44.96 -8.91
C ARG A 196 -21.25 -45.67 -9.89
N HIS A 197 -22.16 -44.92 -10.53
CA HIS A 197 -23.09 -45.48 -11.50
C HIS A 197 -22.38 -45.92 -12.79
N ARG A 198 -21.40 -45.13 -13.26
CA ARG A 198 -20.66 -45.44 -14.50
C ARG A 198 -19.54 -46.46 -14.31
N GLN A 199 -18.91 -46.48 -13.13
CA GLN A 199 -17.74 -47.28 -12.81
C GLN A 199 -17.91 -47.94 -11.44
N PRO A 200 -18.87 -48.84 -11.27
CA PRO A 200 -19.17 -49.44 -9.96
C PRO A 200 -18.04 -50.29 -9.39
N ASP A 201 -17.18 -50.80 -10.26
CA ASP A 201 -16.08 -51.71 -9.91
C ASP A 201 -14.82 -50.97 -9.39
N LEU A 202 -14.85 -49.63 -9.34
CA LEU A 202 -13.75 -48.88 -8.76
C LEU A 202 -13.52 -49.26 -7.31
N VAL A 203 -12.26 -49.46 -6.97
CA VAL A 203 -11.84 -49.91 -5.65
C VAL A 203 -12.37 -49.04 -4.49
N TYR A 204 -12.62 -47.74 -4.73
CA TYR A 204 -13.16 -46.80 -3.76
C TYR A 204 -14.59 -47.06 -3.33
N PHE A 205 -15.36 -47.86 -4.09
CA PHE A 205 -16.75 -48.18 -3.81
C PHE A 205 -16.94 -49.58 -3.20
N GLN A 206 -15.84 -50.29 -2.95
CA GLN A 206 -15.85 -51.58 -2.30
C GLN A 206 -15.95 -51.40 -0.78
N GLU A 207 -16.74 -52.22 -0.12
CA GLU A 207 -17.03 -52.10 1.33
C GLU A 207 -15.80 -52.30 2.22
N ASP A 208 -14.80 -53.01 1.75
CA ASP A 208 -13.56 -53.33 2.43
C ASP A 208 -12.36 -52.46 2.04
N TYR A 209 -12.60 -51.38 1.24
CA TYR A 209 -11.49 -50.53 0.84
C TYR A 209 -10.88 -49.80 2.03
N GLN A 210 -9.65 -50.18 2.36
CA GLN A 210 -8.81 -49.56 3.40
C GLN A 210 -7.48 -49.03 2.87
N GLY A 211 -7.40 -48.83 1.56
CA GLY A 211 -6.17 -48.45 0.88
C GLY A 211 -5.80 -47.00 0.95
N GLU A 212 -4.56 -46.72 0.60
CA GLU A 212 -4.09 -45.36 0.37
C GLU A 212 -4.70 -44.78 -0.92
N TYR A 213 -4.91 -43.47 -0.94
CA TYR A 213 -5.35 -42.79 -2.16
C TYR A 213 -4.30 -42.95 -3.27
N PRO A 214 -4.72 -43.26 -4.51
CA PRO A 214 -3.76 -43.34 -5.60
C PRO A 214 -3.05 -42.00 -5.80
N LYS A 215 -1.77 -42.06 -6.08
CA LYS A 215 -0.94 -40.88 -6.32
C LYS A 215 -1.24 -40.16 -7.64
N GLU A 216 -1.96 -40.84 -8.52
CA GLU A 216 -2.39 -40.31 -9.84
C GLU A 216 -3.91 -40.31 -9.89
N ALA A 217 -4.48 -39.19 -10.33
CA ALA A 217 -5.91 -39.11 -10.59
C ALA A 217 -6.27 -39.98 -11.81
N PRO A 218 -7.43 -40.66 -11.80
CA PRO A 218 -7.89 -41.46 -12.93
C PRO A 218 -8.16 -40.61 -14.16
#